data_a1bcdcb8a84774ed47fb7ddf2d41a6ef
#
_entry.id   a1bcdcb8a84774ed47fb7ddf2d41a6ef
#
_cell.length_a   1.000
_cell.length_b   1.000
_cell.length_c   1.000
_cell.angle_alpha   90.00
_cell.angle_beta   90.00
_cell.angle_gamma   90.00
#
_symmetry.space_group_name_H-M   'P 1'
#
loop_
_entity.id
_entity.type
_entity.pdbx_description
1 polymer ?
#
loop_
_entity_poly.entity_id
_entity_poly.type
_entity_poly.pdbx_seq_one_letter_code
_entity_poly.pdbx_strand_id
1 'polypeptide(L)'
;MARQQARFVCQQCGAFHAKWTGRCDGCGAWNSLIEEFPREELPGGRIKGGLDRRGGRALGFVGLTGPSILPSRRKTGIVELDRVCGGGLVPGSAILVGGDPGIGKSTLLLQAAAAIAPGEERSPGQAAIAAYITGEEAIDQVRLRAERLGVAASPLLLAAASNVRDIIASLDREDAPALVVVDSIQTMYLDTLDSAPGTVSQVRAAAQELIRVAKRRGFVLVLVGHVTKEGVIAGPRVLEHMVDTVLYFEGERGHQFRILRAVKNRFGATDEIGVFEMSDRGLVEVPNPSSLFLAGRPGAPGGDDAEAGAGRVSGSAVFAGIEGTRPVLVEVQALVAPALLGTPRRAVVGWDGTRLAMITAVLDARCGLSVGANDIYLNVAGGLRIVEPAADLAVAAALVSALTDAPVPDSVVFGEIALSGDVRPVGHTEARLKEAAKLGFAEAWIPRGRGQRRATAAAAGFQIAAIGHLSELVERLVPRHALRGQSLGQRRIVAAS
;
A
#
# COMPACT_ATOMS: atom_id res chain seq x y z
N MET A 1 -16.34 -32.91 39.04
CA MET A 1 -15.84 -31.61 38.49
C MET A 1 -14.98 -31.93 37.27
N ALA A 2 -15.49 -31.70 36.06
CA ALA A 2 -14.72 -31.94 34.84
C ALA A 2 -13.73 -30.77 34.70
N ARG A 3 -12.43 -31.07 34.61
CA ARG A 3 -11.39 -30.08 34.34
C ARG A 3 -11.69 -29.43 32.97
N GLN A 4 -11.95 -28.13 32.96
CA GLN A 4 -11.99 -27.33 31.73
C GLN A 4 -10.64 -27.49 31.02
N GLN A 5 -10.67 -27.94 29.78
CA GLN A 5 -9.44 -27.99 28.97
C GLN A 5 -9.16 -26.62 28.42
N ALA A 6 -8.06 -26.04 28.84
CA ALA A 6 -7.52 -24.82 28.28
C ALA A 6 -7.29 -24.99 26.77
N ARG A 7 -7.59 -23.93 25.98
CA ARG A 7 -7.29 -23.87 24.56
C ARG A 7 -6.21 -22.80 24.35
N PHE A 8 -5.33 -23.06 23.42
CA PHE A 8 -4.27 -22.10 23.07
C PHE A 8 -4.61 -21.42 21.74
N VAL A 9 -4.52 -20.10 21.69
CA VAL A 9 -4.85 -19.30 20.51
C VAL A 9 -3.59 -18.56 20.04
N CYS A 10 -3.28 -18.72 18.76
CA CYS A 10 -2.16 -18.00 18.15
C CYS A 10 -2.50 -16.51 18.01
N GLN A 11 -1.67 -15.65 18.59
CA GLN A 11 -1.86 -14.19 18.54
C GLN A 11 -1.55 -13.57 17.16
N GLN A 12 -0.95 -14.34 16.25
CA GLN A 12 -0.68 -13.84 14.89
C GLN A 12 -1.74 -14.26 13.87
N CYS A 13 -2.27 -15.48 13.94
CA CYS A 13 -3.20 -15.96 12.92
C CYS A 13 -4.56 -16.41 13.47
N GLY A 14 -4.76 -16.41 14.80
CA GLY A 14 -6.01 -16.85 15.43
C GLY A 14 -6.26 -18.37 15.38
N ALA A 15 -5.29 -19.19 14.98
CA ALA A 15 -5.43 -20.64 14.96
C ALA A 15 -5.55 -21.22 16.37
N PHE A 16 -6.49 -22.17 16.56
CA PHE A 16 -6.71 -22.86 17.83
C PHE A 16 -5.85 -24.11 17.93
N HIS A 17 -5.21 -24.30 19.09
CA HIS A 17 -4.42 -25.46 19.43
C HIS A 17 -4.92 -26.08 20.73
N ALA A 18 -4.97 -27.39 20.79
CA ALA A 18 -5.39 -28.13 21.99
C ALA A 18 -4.32 -28.15 23.10
N LYS A 19 -3.06 -27.84 22.73
CA LYS A 19 -1.91 -27.79 23.62
C LYS A 19 -1.02 -26.64 23.22
N TRP A 20 -0.27 -26.10 24.16
CA TRP A 20 0.77 -25.13 23.86
C TRP A 20 1.90 -25.81 23.05
N THR A 21 2.25 -25.20 21.94
CA THR A 21 3.38 -25.58 21.10
C THR A 21 4.27 -24.33 20.92
N GLY A 22 5.58 -24.52 20.89
CA GLY A 22 6.51 -23.39 20.71
C GLY A 22 6.35 -22.69 19.35
N ARG A 23 5.70 -23.35 18.38
CA ARG A 23 5.46 -22.85 17.03
C ARG A 23 4.01 -23.12 16.63
N CYS A 24 3.37 -22.12 16.02
CA CYS A 24 2.00 -22.26 15.51
C CYS A 24 1.99 -23.07 14.21
N ASP A 25 1.15 -24.13 14.14
CA ASP A 25 1.02 -24.97 12.95
C ASP A 25 0.29 -24.25 11.80
N GLY A 26 -0.49 -23.20 12.10
CA GLY A 26 -1.23 -22.44 11.10
C GLY A 26 -0.40 -21.39 10.35
N CYS A 27 0.49 -20.65 11.06
CA CYS A 27 1.28 -19.57 10.47
C CYS A 27 2.79 -19.70 10.67
N GLY A 28 3.25 -20.70 11.40
CA GLY A 28 4.67 -20.93 11.67
C GLY A 28 5.31 -20.01 12.70
N ALA A 29 4.56 -19.09 13.31
CA ALA A 29 5.08 -18.14 14.28
C ALA A 29 5.53 -18.82 15.58
N TRP A 30 6.67 -18.40 16.13
CA TRP A 30 7.22 -18.89 17.38
C TRP A 30 6.67 -18.11 18.57
N ASN A 31 6.44 -18.82 19.71
CA ASN A 31 5.99 -18.25 20.99
C ASN A 31 4.75 -17.33 20.89
N SER A 32 3.86 -17.62 19.94
CA SER A 32 2.67 -16.82 19.65
C SER A 32 1.37 -17.38 20.26
N LEU A 33 1.44 -18.46 21.01
CA LEU A 33 0.28 -19.12 21.59
C LEU A 33 0.02 -18.64 23.02
N ILE A 34 -1.18 -18.11 23.28
CA ILE A 34 -1.66 -17.72 24.61
C ILE A 34 -2.79 -18.66 25.03
N GLU A 35 -2.82 -19.01 26.30
CA GLU A 35 -3.86 -19.83 26.89
C GLU A 35 -5.14 -19.01 27.04
N GLU A 36 -6.25 -19.53 26.48
CA GLU A 36 -7.58 -18.97 26.64
C GLU A 36 -8.52 -20.02 27.23
N PHE A 37 -9.25 -19.66 28.29
CA PHE A 37 -10.26 -20.51 28.89
C PHE A 37 -11.60 -20.29 28.20
N PRO A 38 -12.26 -21.34 27.66
CA PRO A 38 -13.61 -21.22 27.16
C PRO A 38 -14.56 -20.88 28.31
N ARG A 39 -15.41 -19.87 28.12
CA ARG A 39 -16.44 -19.51 29.09
C ARG A 39 -17.43 -20.68 29.26
N GLU A 40 -17.85 -20.93 30.50
CA GLU A 40 -18.95 -21.86 30.77
C GLU A 40 -20.21 -21.39 30.00
N GLU A 41 -20.76 -22.29 29.19
CA GLU A 41 -22.10 -22.12 28.67
C GLU A 41 -23.07 -22.10 29.85
N LEU A 42 -23.91 -21.06 29.91
CA LEU A 42 -24.99 -20.97 30.89
C LEU A 42 -25.83 -22.29 30.87
N PRO A 43 -26.23 -22.83 32.04
CA PRO A 43 -26.97 -24.09 32.10
C PRO A 43 -28.31 -23.92 31.38
N GLY A 44 -28.46 -24.55 30.23
CA GLY A 44 -29.70 -24.51 29.43
C GLY A 44 -29.61 -25.02 28.01
N GLY A 45 -28.45 -25.41 27.49
CA GLY A 45 -28.32 -25.84 26.09
C GLY A 45 -27.45 -27.05 25.86
N ARG A 46 -27.91 -28.28 26.18
CA ARG A 46 -27.31 -29.52 25.66
C ARG A 46 -27.59 -29.62 24.15
N ILE A 47 -26.63 -29.30 23.32
CA ILE A 47 -26.63 -29.72 21.91
C ILE A 47 -26.14 -31.16 21.88
N LYS A 48 -27.06 -32.11 22.02
CA LYS A 48 -26.84 -33.50 21.61
C LYS A 48 -27.11 -33.63 20.13
N GLY A 49 -26.10 -33.96 19.37
CA GLY A 49 -26.10 -34.59 18.06
C GLY A 49 -27.16 -34.15 17.05
N GLY A 50 -26.72 -33.41 16.01
CA GLY A 50 -27.54 -33.05 14.88
C GLY A 50 -28.17 -31.65 15.00
N LEU A 51 -27.94 -30.80 13.98
CA LEU A 51 -28.65 -29.53 13.82
C LEU A 51 -30.16 -29.80 13.82
N ASP A 52 -30.81 -29.54 14.95
CA ASP A 52 -32.28 -29.69 15.06
C ASP A 52 -32.92 -28.61 14.19
N ARG A 53 -33.64 -29.01 13.15
CA ARG A 53 -34.33 -28.14 12.18
C ARG A 53 -35.33 -27.18 12.81
N ARG A 54 -35.64 -27.32 14.10
CA ARG A 54 -36.70 -26.60 14.79
C ARG A 54 -36.34 -25.19 15.26
N GLY A 55 -35.07 -24.75 15.19
CA GLY A 55 -34.63 -23.40 15.61
C GLY A 55 -34.11 -22.50 14.48
N GLY A 56 -33.98 -22.96 13.27
CA GLY A 56 -33.48 -22.17 12.13
C GLY A 56 -34.60 -21.32 11.49
N ARG A 57 -34.29 -20.05 11.20
CA ARG A 57 -35.17 -19.19 10.38
C ARG A 57 -35.00 -19.55 8.91
N ALA A 58 -36.10 -19.80 8.20
CA ALA A 58 -36.05 -20.02 6.75
C ALA A 58 -35.45 -18.82 6.02
N LEU A 59 -34.50 -19.07 5.12
CA LEU A 59 -33.89 -18.05 4.27
C LEU A 59 -34.77 -17.82 3.04
N GLY A 60 -35.07 -16.58 2.71
CA GLY A 60 -35.65 -16.19 1.44
C GLY A 60 -34.52 -16.14 0.40
N PHE A 61 -34.57 -17.03 -0.59
CA PHE A 61 -33.66 -16.97 -1.75
C PHE A 61 -34.22 -15.99 -2.77
N VAL A 62 -33.34 -15.16 -3.33
CA VAL A 62 -33.65 -14.20 -4.41
C VAL A 62 -32.83 -14.53 -5.64
N GLY A 63 -33.36 -14.25 -6.83
CA GLY A 63 -32.64 -14.44 -8.09
C GLY A 63 -31.49 -13.45 -8.26
N LEU A 64 -30.57 -13.77 -9.18
CA LEU A 64 -29.46 -12.86 -9.55
C LEU A 64 -29.97 -11.58 -10.28
N THR A 65 -31.11 -11.70 -10.96
CA THR A 65 -31.77 -10.58 -11.63
C THR A 65 -32.81 -9.96 -10.70
N GLY A 66 -32.69 -8.66 -10.44
CA GLY A 66 -33.62 -7.93 -9.58
C GLY A 66 -33.25 -6.44 -9.53
N PRO A 67 -34.08 -5.57 -8.97
CA PRO A 67 -33.75 -4.18 -8.78
C PRO A 67 -32.55 -4.08 -7.81
N SER A 68 -31.36 -3.92 -8.35
CA SER A 68 -30.15 -3.64 -7.60
C SER A 68 -30.03 -2.12 -7.44
N ILE A 69 -30.48 -1.62 -6.31
CA ILE A 69 -30.17 -0.24 -5.93
C ILE A 69 -28.75 -0.28 -5.37
N LEU A 70 -27.75 -0.03 -6.24
CA LEU A 70 -26.41 0.25 -5.77
C LEU A 70 -26.47 1.53 -4.93
N PRO A 71 -26.17 1.48 -3.63
CA PRO A 71 -26.16 2.69 -2.81
C PRO A 71 -25.16 3.67 -3.40
N SER A 72 -25.56 4.94 -3.50
CA SER A 72 -24.66 6.01 -3.94
C SER A 72 -23.46 6.05 -3.02
N ARG A 73 -22.27 6.13 -3.58
CA ARG A 73 -21.03 6.27 -2.79
C ARG A 73 -21.00 7.63 -2.13
N ARG A 74 -20.60 7.67 -0.86
CA ARG A 74 -20.39 8.91 -0.13
C ARG A 74 -19.00 9.42 -0.40
N LYS A 75 -18.89 10.61 -0.92
CA LYS A 75 -17.61 11.27 -1.11
C LYS A 75 -17.15 11.89 0.21
N THR A 76 -15.88 11.67 0.56
CA THR A 76 -15.28 12.32 1.72
C THR A 76 -14.90 13.77 1.47
N GLY A 77 -14.85 14.18 0.19
CA GLY A 77 -14.30 15.46 -0.23
C GLY A 77 -12.77 15.47 -0.31
N ILE A 78 -12.11 14.39 0.11
CA ILE A 78 -10.67 14.16 -0.03
C ILE A 78 -10.49 13.24 -1.24
N VAL A 79 -10.09 13.81 -2.39
CA VAL A 79 -10.08 13.12 -3.69
C VAL A 79 -9.16 11.92 -3.68
N GLU A 80 -7.99 12.03 -3.03
CA GLU A 80 -7.02 10.95 -2.93
C GLU A 80 -7.53 9.79 -2.04
N LEU A 81 -8.30 10.06 -0.98
CA LEU A 81 -8.96 9.04 -0.17
C LEU A 81 -10.11 8.39 -0.94
N ASP A 82 -10.95 9.19 -1.59
CA ASP A 82 -12.06 8.69 -2.39
C ASP A 82 -11.57 7.78 -3.53
N ARG A 83 -10.46 8.13 -4.18
CA ARG A 83 -9.79 7.31 -5.20
C ARG A 83 -9.46 5.93 -4.67
N VAL A 84 -8.73 5.86 -3.56
CA VAL A 84 -8.30 4.59 -2.95
C VAL A 84 -9.48 3.73 -2.52
N CYS A 85 -10.58 4.38 -2.11
CA CYS A 85 -11.85 3.70 -1.80
C CYS A 85 -12.65 3.30 -3.04
N GLY A 86 -12.15 3.58 -4.27
CA GLY A 86 -12.84 3.25 -5.52
C GLY A 86 -13.92 4.26 -5.91
N GLY A 87 -13.75 5.53 -5.54
CA GLY A 87 -14.63 6.66 -5.87
C GLY A 87 -15.55 7.10 -4.72
N GLY A 88 -15.24 6.70 -3.49
CA GLY A 88 -15.95 7.08 -2.26
C GLY A 88 -16.36 5.91 -1.39
N LEU A 89 -16.88 6.20 -0.21
CA LEU A 89 -17.26 5.23 0.80
C LEU A 89 -18.61 4.58 0.47
N VAL A 90 -18.71 3.26 0.60
CA VAL A 90 -19.95 2.51 0.32
C VAL A 90 -20.76 2.35 1.61
N PRO A 91 -22.02 2.80 1.69
CA PRO A 91 -22.88 2.60 2.86
C PRO A 91 -22.97 1.14 3.27
N GLY A 92 -22.90 0.87 4.58
CA GLY A 92 -22.90 -0.48 5.14
C GLY A 92 -21.58 -1.25 4.98
N SER A 93 -20.52 -0.62 4.44
CA SER A 93 -19.21 -1.23 4.32
C SER A 93 -18.36 -1.06 5.57
N ALA A 94 -17.40 -1.97 5.74
CA ALA A 94 -16.36 -1.90 6.76
C ALA A 94 -14.98 -1.74 6.09
N ILE A 95 -14.23 -0.75 6.56
CA ILE A 95 -12.90 -0.39 6.07
C ILE A 95 -11.90 -0.55 7.22
N LEU A 96 -10.79 -1.22 6.98
CA LEU A 96 -9.67 -1.28 7.92
C LEU A 96 -8.54 -0.38 7.40
N VAL A 97 -8.06 0.52 8.24
CA VAL A 97 -6.92 1.38 7.94
C VAL A 97 -5.75 0.98 8.82
N GLY A 98 -4.72 0.37 8.22
CA GLY A 98 -3.49 -0.05 8.87
C GLY A 98 -2.32 0.90 8.57
N GLY A 99 -1.25 0.78 9.34
CA GLY A 99 -0.01 1.54 9.16
C GLY A 99 0.71 1.80 10.47
N ASP A 100 1.96 2.25 10.41
CA ASP A 100 2.79 2.53 11.57
C ASP A 100 2.19 3.55 12.54
N PRO A 101 2.48 3.46 13.84
CA PRO A 101 2.12 4.51 14.80
C PRO A 101 2.72 5.86 14.38
N GLY A 102 1.88 6.92 14.42
CA GLY A 102 2.32 8.28 14.05
C GLY A 102 2.39 8.57 12.55
N ILE A 103 2.02 7.64 11.66
CA ILE A 103 2.05 7.84 10.20
C ILE A 103 1.00 8.86 9.70
N GLY A 104 -0.05 9.13 10.49
CA GLY A 104 -1.11 10.08 10.11
C GLY A 104 -2.51 9.48 9.98
N LYS A 105 -2.74 8.20 10.31
CA LYS A 105 -4.06 7.53 10.22
C LYS A 105 -5.18 8.32 10.88
N SER A 106 -5.01 8.60 12.18
CA SER A 106 -5.99 9.36 12.98
C SER A 106 -6.22 10.78 12.46
N THR A 107 -5.17 11.40 11.90
CA THR A 107 -5.26 12.73 11.28
C THR A 107 -6.12 12.71 10.03
N LEU A 108 -5.84 11.80 9.09
CA LEU A 108 -6.62 11.68 7.85
C LEU A 108 -8.08 11.34 8.13
N LEU A 109 -8.32 10.42 9.07
CA LEU A 109 -9.67 9.96 9.36
C LEU A 109 -10.48 11.02 10.11
N LEU A 110 -9.85 11.84 10.95
CA LEU A 110 -10.49 13.00 11.56
C LEU A 110 -10.87 14.06 10.51
N GLN A 111 -9.96 14.35 9.56
CA GLN A 111 -10.23 15.25 8.42
C GLN A 111 -11.38 14.71 7.55
N ALA A 112 -11.37 13.43 7.22
CA ALA A 112 -12.41 12.79 6.41
C ALA A 112 -13.79 12.79 7.12
N ALA A 113 -13.81 12.45 8.40
CA ALA A 113 -15.06 12.45 9.18
C ALA A 113 -15.64 13.85 9.32
N ALA A 114 -14.78 14.85 9.53
CA ALA A 114 -15.18 16.25 9.60
C ALA A 114 -15.71 16.80 8.27
N ALA A 115 -15.16 16.35 7.14
CA ALA A 115 -15.57 16.78 5.81
C ALA A 115 -16.90 16.18 5.35
N ILE A 116 -17.21 14.94 5.75
CA ILE A 116 -18.50 14.28 5.43
C ILE A 116 -19.67 14.94 6.20
N ALA A 117 -19.44 15.36 7.43
CA ALA A 117 -20.51 15.81 8.34
C ALA A 117 -21.39 16.96 7.79
N PRO A 118 -20.86 17.96 7.04
CA PRO A 118 -21.68 19.09 6.57
C PRO A 118 -22.37 18.89 5.21
N GLY A 119 -22.09 17.84 4.44
CA GLY A 119 -22.32 17.86 2.99
C GLY A 119 -23.40 16.96 2.42
N GLU A 120 -23.90 15.96 3.12
CA GLU A 120 -24.89 15.02 2.57
C GLU A 120 -26.21 15.02 3.36
N GLU A 121 -27.33 15.22 2.65
CA GLU A 121 -28.66 15.00 3.21
C GLU A 121 -28.98 13.49 3.25
N ARG A 122 -29.35 12.98 4.39
CA ARG A 122 -29.87 11.60 4.59
C ARG A 122 -31.30 11.45 4.08
N SER A 123 -32.05 12.49 4.21
CA SER A 123 -33.40 12.73 3.73
C SER A 123 -33.56 14.24 3.63
N PRO A 124 -34.54 14.76 2.88
CA PRO A 124 -34.76 16.20 2.81
C PRO A 124 -34.80 16.83 4.23
N GLY A 125 -33.79 17.65 4.53
CA GLY A 125 -33.66 18.36 5.80
C GLY A 125 -32.85 17.67 6.91
N GLN A 126 -32.20 16.49 6.68
CA GLN A 126 -31.32 15.84 7.67
C GLN A 126 -29.88 15.78 7.15
N ALA A 127 -29.00 16.58 7.78
CA ALA A 127 -27.56 16.50 7.51
C ALA A 127 -26.98 15.12 7.89
N ALA A 128 -26.06 14.62 7.09
CA ALA A 128 -25.30 13.42 7.43
C ALA A 128 -24.39 13.72 8.63
N ILE A 129 -24.46 12.89 9.67
CA ILE A 129 -23.65 13.01 10.87
C ILE A 129 -22.52 11.97 10.78
N ALA A 130 -21.30 12.37 11.12
CA ALA A 130 -20.20 11.46 11.35
C ALA A 130 -19.88 11.35 12.84
N ALA A 131 -19.38 10.19 13.27
CA ALA A 131 -18.93 9.96 14.64
C ALA A 131 -17.49 9.44 14.65
N TYR A 132 -16.70 9.94 15.59
CA TYR A 132 -15.34 9.49 15.85
C TYR A 132 -15.24 8.97 17.28
N ILE A 133 -14.95 7.70 17.43
CA ILE A 133 -14.87 7.01 18.72
C ILE A 133 -13.39 6.69 18.98
N THR A 134 -12.86 7.31 20.02
CA THR A 134 -11.48 7.07 20.48
C THR A 134 -11.47 6.08 21.63
N GLY A 135 -10.58 5.10 21.57
CA GLY A 135 -10.27 4.20 22.68
C GLY A 135 -8.89 4.43 23.29
N GLU A 136 -8.10 5.35 22.73
CA GLU A 136 -6.71 5.61 23.16
C GLU A 136 -6.54 7.04 23.69
N GLU A 137 -7.18 8.01 23.07
CA GLU A 137 -7.00 9.43 23.38
C GLU A 137 -8.17 10.01 24.14
N ALA A 138 -7.90 10.95 25.02
CA ALA A 138 -8.96 11.75 25.64
C ALA A 138 -9.64 12.66 24.61
N ILE A 139 -10.93 12.97 24.82
CA ILE A 139 -11.71 13.85 23.92
C ILE A 139 -11.00 15.18 23.67
N ASP A 140 -10.41 15.78 24.71
CA ASP A 140 -9.73 17.07 24.58
C ASP A 140 -8.48 17.01 23.71
N GLN A 141 -7.77 15.86 23.65
CA GLN A 141 -6.65 15.66 22.73
C GLN A 141 -7.14 15.61 21.27
N VAL A 142 -8.27 14.95 21.03
CA VAL A 142 -8.91 14.93 19.70
C VAL A 142 -9.38 16.31 19.30
N ARG A 143 -9.94 17.11 20.23
CA ARG A 143 -10.37 18.50 20.01
C ARG A 143 -9.19 19.41 19.65
N LEU A 144 -8.09 19.36 20.40
CA LEU A 144 -6.87 20.10 20.10
C LEU A 144 -6.31 19.75 18.70
N ARG A 145 -6.40 18.47 18.32
CA ARG A 145 -6.05 18.04 16.96
C ARG A 145 -7.00 18.65 15.93
N ALA A 146 -8.32 18.63 16.19
CA ALA A 146 -9.31 19.23 15.29
C ALA A 146 -9.12 20.74 15.12
N GLU A 147 -8.73 21.47 16.17
CA GLU A 147 -8.37 22.89 16.12
C GLU A 147 -7.14 23.10 15.21
N ARG A 148 -6.06 22.35 15.41
CA ARG A 148 -4.86 22.43 14.59
C ARG A 148 -5.14 22.14 13.11
N LEU A 149 -6.05 21.21 12.83
CA LEU A 149 -6.48 20.84 11.48
C LEU A 149 -7.47 21.84 10.86
N GLY A 150 -7.98 22.81 11.63
CA GLY A 150 -8.98 23.76 11.18
C GLY A 150 -10.38 23.16 10.97
N VAL A 151 -10.68 22.02 11.59
CA VAL A 151 -11.95 21.29 11.45
C VAL A 151 -12.82 21.33 12.72
N ALA A 152 -12.45 22.11 13.72
CA ALA A 152 -13.14 22.17 15.01
C ALA A 152 -14.61 22.64 14.92
N ALA A 153 -14.98 23.40 13.87
CA ALA A 153 -16.34 23.84 13.63
C ALA A 153 -17.25 22.78 12.97
N SER A 154 -16.71 21.62 12.61
CA SER A 154 -17.51 20.54 12.02
C SER A 154 -18.50 19.95 13.03
N PRO A 155 -19.72 19.55 12.61
CA PRO A 155 -20.70 18.87 13.45
C PRO A 155 -20.36 17.41 13.75
N LEU A 156 -19.07 17.05 13.71
CA LEU A 156 -18.56 15.71 14.03
C LEU A 156 -18.83 15.37 15.51
N LEU A 157 -19.41 14.20 15.75
CA LEU A 157 -19.65 13.67 17.09
C LEU A 157 -18.40 12.95 17.61
N LEU A 158 -17.97 13.26 18.83
CA LEU A 158 -16.84 12.61 19.50
C LEU A 158 -17.32 11.77 20.69
N ALA A 159 -16.77 10.59 20.85
CA ALA A 159 -16.95 9.76 22.03
C ALA A 159 -15.62 9.11 22.44
N ALA A 160 -15.35 9.01 23.74
CA ALA A 160 -14.28 8.19 24.31
C ALA A 160 -14.92 6.93 24.90
N ALA A 161 -14.72 5.79 24.26
CA ALA A 161 -15.28 4.50 24.66
C ALA A 161 -14.45 3.33 24.14
N SER A 162 -14.34 2.29 24.97
CA SER A 162 -13.67 1.04 24.62
C SER A 162 -14.57 -0.20 24.77
N ASN A 163 -15.69 -0.09 25.49
CA ASN A 163 -16.67 -1.17 25.58
C ASN A 163 -17.57 -1.20 24.34
N VAL A 164 -17.47 -2.26 23.56
CA VAL A 164 -18.22 -2.42 22.29
C VAL A 164 -19.73 -2.48 22.53
N ARG A 165 -20.19 -2.99 23.67
CA ARG A 165 -21.62 -3.04 24.00
C ARG A 165 -22.22 -1.62 24.10
N ASP A 166 -21.52 -0.69 24.76
CA ASP A 166 -21.96 0.70 24.92
C ASP A 166 -21.94 1.43 23.57
N ILE A 167 -20.88 1.17 22.77
CA ILE A 167 -20.78 1.70 21.41
C ILE A 167 -21.95 1.22 20.55
N ILE A 168 -22.26 -0.07 20.58
CA ILE A 168 -23.37 -0.65 19.82
C ILE A 168 -24.72 -0.07 20.29
N ALA A 169 -24.95 0.04 21.59
CA ALA A 169 -26.18 0.63 22.12
C ALA A 169 -26.40 2.06 21.61
N SER A 170 -25.31 2.81 21.43
CA SER A 170 -25.34 4.18 20.91
C SER A 170 -25.53 4.25 19.39
N LEU A 171 -25.09 3.25 18.64
CA LEU A 171 -25.12 3.22 17.17
C LEU A 171 -26.29 2.43 16.58
N ASP A 172 -26.92 1.53 17.35
CA ASP A 172 -27.99 0.66 16.86
C ASP A 172 -29.36 1.37 16.86
N ARG A 173 -29.41 2.54 16.24
CA ARG A 173 -30.55 3.44 16.15
C ARG A 173 -30.86 3.76 14.70
N GLU A 174 -32.08 4.24 14.43
CA GLU A 174 -32.49 4.65 13.07
C GLU A 174 -31.76 5.89 12.58
N ASP A 175 -31.41 6.79 13.51
CA ASP A 175 -30.63 8.01 13.28
C ASP A 175 -29.11 7.81 13.42
N ALA A 176 -28.62 6.55 13.26
CA ALA A 176 -27.20 6.25 13.35
C ALA A 176 -26.36 7.13 12.40
N PRO A 177 -25.11 7.51 12.77
CA PRO A 177 -24.24 8.31 11.90
C PRO A 177 -24.05 7.69 10.53
N ALA A 178 -23.73 8.51 9.53
CA ALA A 178 -23.43 8.05 8.17
C ALA A 178 -22.05 7.38 8.06
N LEU A 179 -21.10 7.87 8.86
CA LEU A 179 -19.74 7.36 9.02
C LEU A 179 -19.42 7.21 10.51
N VAL A 180 -18.83 6.10 10.88
CA VAL A 180 -18.29 5.85 12.22
C VAL A 180 -16.82 5.45 12.09
N VAL A 181 -15.94 6.20 12.75
CA VAL A 181 -14.51 5.88 12.90
C VAL A 181 -14.27 5.34 14.30
N VAL A 182 -13.57 4.22 14.41
CA VAL A 182 -13.14 3.60 15.68
C VAL A 182 -11.61 3.58 15.73
N ASP A 183 -11.02 4.35 16.63
CA ASP A 183 -9.57 4.56 16.74
C ASP A 183 -9.07 4.26 18.18
N SER A 184 -8.48 3.07 18.44
CA SER A 184 -8.24 1.96 17.54
C SER A 184 -9.05 0.71 17.90
N ILE A 185 -9.16 -0.22 17.00
CA ILE A 185 -9.84 -1.51 17.24
C ILE A 185 -9.13 -2.35 18.31
N GLN A 186 -7.84 -2.13 18.53
CA GLN A 186 -7.05 -2.85 19.53
C GLN A 186 -7.46 -2.53 20.97
N THR A 187 -7.99 -1.36 21.23
CA THR A 187 -8.44 -0.97 22.56
C THR A 187 -9.88 -1.39 22.87
N MET A 188 -10.59 -1.84 21.84
CA MET A 188 -11.99 -2.27 21.98
C MET A 188 -12.09 -3.65 22.63
N TYR A 189 -13.07 -3.80 23.51
CA TYR A 189 -13.36 -5.07 24.19
C TYR A 189 -14.84 -5.35 24.33
N LEU A 190 -15.15 -6.64 24.43
CA LEU A 190 -16.45 -7.17 24.83
C LEU A 190 -16.32 -7.72 26.25
N ASP A 191 -17.16 -7.28 27.17
CA ASP A 191 -17.24 -7.73 28.55
C ASP A 191 -17.73 -9.19 28.68
N THR A 192 -18.19 -9.77 27.57
CA THR A 192 -18.60 -11.17 27.47
C THR A 192 -17.44 -12.13 27.23
N LEU A 193 -16.23 -11.63 27.00
CA LEU A 193 -15.02 -12.44 26.79
C LEU A 193 -14.05 -12.23 27.94
N ASP A 194 -13.52 -13.30 28.50
CA ASP A 194 -12.59 -13.25 29.64
C ASP A 194 -11.14 -12.86 29.22
N SER A 195 -10.87 -12.81 27.92
CA SER A 195 -9.56 -12.40 27.41
C SER A 195 -9.33 -10.88 27.56
N ALA A 196 -8.07 -10.50 27.78
CA ALA A 196 -7.69 -9.10 27.93
C ALA A 196 -7.92 -8.27 26.64
N PRO A 197 -8.24 -6.95 26.75
CA PRO A 197 -8.27 -6.05 25.61
C PRO A 197 -6.96 -6.13 24.79
N GLY A 198 -7.05 -5.99 23.47
CA GLY A 198 -5.90 -6.10 22.55
C GLY A 198 -5.52 -7.52 22.16
N THR A 199 -6.09 -8.56 22.78
CA THR A 199 -5.90 -9.94 22.32
C THR A 199 -6.66 -10.17 21.02
N VAL A 200 -6.18 -11.14 20.23
CA VAL A 200 -6.76 -11.50 18.93
C VAL A 200 -8.24 -11.86 19.04
N SER A 201 -8.64 -12.57 20.07
CA SER A 201 -10.03 -12.95 20.32
C SER A 201 -10.92 -11.73 20.58
N GLN A 202 -10.47 -10.78 21.41
CA GLN A 202 -11.19 -9.52 21.68
C GLN A 202 -11.31 -8.68 20.42
N VAL A 203 -10.20 -8.42 19.73
CA VAL A 203 -10.17 -7.60 18.51
C VAL A 203 -11.06 -8.19 17.43
N ARG A 204 -11.03 -9.51 17.24
CA ARG A 204 -11.89 -10.21 16.28
C ARG A 204 -13.37 -10.09 16.63
N ALA A 205 -13.73 -10.37 17.89
CA ALA A 205 -15.12 -10.33 18.34
C ALA A 205 -15.67 -8.90 18.33
N ALA A 206 -14.89 -7.92 18.78
CA ALA A 206 -15.24 -6.51 18.73
C ALA A 206 -15.51 -6.05 17.29
N ALA A 207 -14.61 -6.35 16.37
CA ALA A 207 -14.76 -6.01 14.95
C ALA A 207 -16.00 -6.70 14.34
N GLN A 208 -16.25 -7.98 14.65
CA GLN A 208 -17.42 -8.72 14.16
C GLN A 208 -18.73 -8.07 14.55
N GLU A 209 -18.87 -7.69 15.81
CA GLU A 209 -20.10 -7.05 16.31
C GLU A 209 -20.30 -5.66 15.70
N LEU A 210 -19.26 -4.83 15.63
CA LEU A 210 -19.30 -3.52 15.00
C LEU A 210 -19.66 -3.59 13.51
N ILE A 211 -19.05 -4.52 12.76
CA ILE A 211 -19.34 -4.76 11.34
C ILE A 211 -20.81 -5.21 11.15
N ARG A 212 -21.31 -6.06 12.05
CA ARG A 212 -22.70 -6.54 12.00
C ARG A 212 -23.69 -5.38 12.14
N VAL A 213 -23.43 -4.47 13.06
CA VAL A 213 -24.28 -3.28 13.27
C VAL A 213 -24.17 -2.34 12.07
N ALA A 214 -22.97 -2.07 11.58
CA ALA A 214 -22.75 -1.22 10.40
C ALA A 214 -23.53 -1.72 9.17
N LYS A 215 -23.49 -3.02 8.90
CA LYS A 215 -24.25 -3.63 7.79
C LYS A 215 -25.75 -3.56 8.00
N ARG A 216 -26.23 -3.72 9.24
CA ARG A 216 -27.65 -3.64 9.57
C ARG A 216 -28.21 -2.22 9.45
N ARG A 217 -27.44 -1.22 9.92
CA ARG A 217 -27.86 0.19 9.95
C ARG A 217 -27.45 0.98 8.70
N GLY A 218 -26.57 0.42 7.88
CA GLY A 218 -26.16 1.03 6.62
C GLY A 218 -25.15 2.16 6.75
N PHE A 219 -24.49 2.34 7.91
CA PHE A 219 -23.40 3.31 8.03
C PHE A 219 -22.05 2.73 7.57
N VAL A 220 -21.14 3.60 7.16
CA VAL A 220 -19.76 3.21 6.87
C VAL A 220 -18.99 3.07 8.18
N LEU A 221 -18.33 1.94 8.38
CA LEU A 221 -17.47 1.71 9.54
C LEU A 221 -16.01 1.75 9.12
N VAL A 222 -15.21 2.61 9.75
CA VAL A 222 -13.76 2.64 9.59
C VAL A 222 -13.11 2.20 10.88
N LEU A 223 -12.34 1.12 10.82
CA LEU A 223 -11.54 0.58 11.93
C LEU A 223 -10.08 0.98 11.74
N VAL A 224 -9.49 1.64 12.73
CA VAL A 224 -8.05 1.93 12.74
C VAL A 224 -7.32 0.76 13.39
N GLY A 225 -6.27 0.28 12.72
CA GLY A 225 -5.40 -0.79 13.20
C GLY A 225 -3.94 -0.37 13.22
N HIS A 226 -3.18 -0.83 14.24
CA HIS A 226 -1.73 -0.68 14.27
C HIS A 226 -1.06 -1.90 13.67
N VAL A 227 0.08 -1.70 13.02
CA VAL A 227 0.91 -2.79 12.49
C VAL A 227 1.95 -3.23 13.54
N THR A 228 2.38 -4.49 13.46
CA THR A 228 3.54 -4.98 14.23
C THR A 228 4.84 -4.43 13.63
N LYS A 229 5.97 -4.63 14.35
CA LYS A 229 7.30 -4.23 13.86
C LYS A 229 7.69 -4.86 12.52
N GLU A 230 7.08 -5.99 12.16
CA GLU A 230 7.24 -6.69 10.89
C GLU A 230 6.36 -6.12 9.76
N GLY A 231 5.70 -4.97 9.98
CA GLY A 231 4.82 -4.35 8.99
C GLY A 231 3.49 -5.09 8.76
N VAL A 232 3.13 -6.01 9.66
CA VAL A 232 1.86 -6.74 9.63
C VAL A 232 0.91 -6.08 10.61
N ILE A 233 -0.39 -5.95 10.27
CA ILE A 233 -1.39 -5.42 11.20
C ILE A 233 -1.35 -6.20 12.51
N ALA A 234 -1.17 -5.47 13.64
CA ALA A 234 -1.20 -6.06 14.97
C ALA A 234 -2.62 -6.57 15.27
N GLY A 235 -2.72 -7.86 15.40
CA GLY A 235 -3.98 -8.56 15.36
C GLY A 235 -4.05 -9.34 14.04
N PRO A 236 -4.76 -10.46 14.00
CA PRO A 236 -4.61 -11.44 12.95
C PRO A 236 -5.01 -10.85 11.60
N ARG A 237 -4.41 -11.35 10.54
CA ARG A 237 -4.92 -11.30 9.15
C ARG A 237 -6.43 -11.60 9.06
N VAL A 238 -7.01 -12.11 10.12
CA VAL A 238 -8.45 -12.33 10.32
C VAL A 238 -9.27 -11.05 10.11
N LEU A 239 -8.80 -9.87 10.54
CA LEU A 239 -9.54 -8.61 10.31
C LEU A 239 -9.61 -8.26 8.82
N GLU A 240 -8.55 -8.52 8.06
CA GLU A 240 -8.53 -8.28 6.61
C GLU A 240 -9.60 -9.11 5.88
N HIS A 241 -9.88 -10.33 6.37
CA HIS A 241 -10.91 -11.18 5.79
C HIS A 241 -12.33 -10.74 6.16
N MET A 242 -12.51 -10.06 7.30
CA MET A 242 -13.81 -9.64 7.83
C MET A 242 -14.32 -8.35 7.21
N VAL A 243 -13.41 -7.45 6.78
CA VAL A 243 -13.75 -6.14 6.21
C VAL A 243 -13.88 -6.20 4.69
N ASP A 244 -14.52 -5.19 4.12
CA ASP A 244 -14.73 -5.09 2.69
C ASP A 244 -13.57 -4.40 1.97
N THR A 245 -12.90 -3.47 2.65
CA THR A 245 -11.74 -2.72 2.14
C THR A 245 -10.62 -2.69 3.20
N VAL A 246 -9.37 -2.87 2.77
CA VAL A 246 -8.17 -2.72 3.58
C VAL A 246 -7.28 -1.68 2.95
N LEU A 247 -6.99 -0.64 3.70
CA LEU A 247 -6.11 0.45 3.32
C LEU A 247 -4.85 0.42 4.19
N TYR A 248 -3.71 0.60 3.56
CA TYR A 248 -2.42 0.68 4.24
C TYR A 248 -1.80 2.05 4.08
N PHE A 249 -1.40 2.66 5.19
CA PHE A 249 -0.54 3.83 5.18
C PHE A 249 0.92 3.40 5.11
N GLU A 250 1.60 3.84 4.07
CA GLU A 250 3.03 3.64 3.82
C GLU A 250 3.76 4.99 3.90
N GLY A 251 5.02 4.97 4.32
CA GLY A 251 5.89 6.14 4.36
C GLY A 251 6.94 6.03 5.45
N GLU A 252 8.13 6.53 5.19
CA GLU A 252 9.22 6.56 6.17
C GLU A 252 9.10 7.77 7.11
N ARG A 253 9.48 7.59 8.38
CA ARG A 253 9.59 8.69 9.34
C ARG A 253 10.68 9.65 8.86
N GLY A 254 10.30 10.90 8.56
CA GLY A 254 11.21 11.92 8.04
C GLY A 254 10.95 12.32 6.59
N HIS A 255 10.24 11.52 5.81
CA HIS A 255 9.72 11.97 4.52
C HIS A 255 8.45 12.79 4.70
N GLN A 256 8.26 13.81 3.87
CA GLN A 256 7.07 14.68 3.90
C GLN A 256 5.82 13.94 3.40
N PHE A 257 6.01 12.88 2.59
CA PHE A 257 4.91 12.22 1.87
C PHE A 257 4.44 10.96 2.58
N ARG A 258 3.14 10.71 2.42
CA ARG A 258 2.44 9.53 2.92
C ARG A 258 1.65 8.93 1.78
N ILE A 259 1.74 7.63 1.61
CA ILE A 259 1.03 6.89 0.56
C ILE A 259 -0.03 6.04 1.25
N LEU A 260 -1.26 6.17 0.83
CA LEU A 260 -2.37 5.33 1.24
C LEU A 260 -2.67 4.33 0.12
N ARG A 261 -2.48 3.04 0.35
CA ARG A 261 -2.66 1.98 -0.65
C ARG A 261 -3.87 1.11 -0.33
N ALA A 262 -4.67 0.78 -1.33
CA ALA A 262 -5.74 -0.23 -1.22
C ALA A 262 -5.17 -1.64 -1.43
N VAL A 263 -4.99 -2.39 -0.34
CA VAL A 263 -4.53 -3.79 -0.39
C VAL A 263 -5.67 -4.75 -0.72
N LYS A 264 -6.88 -4.41 -0.29
CA LYS A 264 -8.12 -5.13 -0.59
C LYS A 264 -9.24 -4.13 -0.81
N ASN A 265 -10.00 -4.31 -1.88
CA ASN A 265 -11.17 -3.48 -2.14
C ASN A 265 -12.25 -4.30 -2.89
N ARG A 266 -13.39 -4.55 -2.24
CA ARG A 266 -14.53 -5.24 -2.88
C ARG A 266 -15.33 -4.33 -3.82
N PHE A 267 -15.10 -3.03 -3.75
CA PHE A 267 -15.88 -2.01 -4.44
C PHE A 267 -15.08 -1.25 -5.51
N GLY A 268 -13.80 -1.56 -5.68
CA GLY A 268 -12.92 -0.90 -6.63
C GLY A 268 -11.67 -1.71 -6.93
N ALA A 269 -10.74 -1.10 -7.64
CA ALA A 269 -9.45 -1.70 -7.93
C ALA A 269 -8.62 -1.86 -6.65
N THR A 270 -7.78 -2.87 -6.60
CA THR A 270 -6.70 -3.02 -5.63
C THR A 270 -5.45 -2.31 -6.14
N ASP A 271 -4.49 -2.08 -5.23
CA ASP A 271 -3.22 -1.38 -5.51
C ASP A 271 -3.36 0.10 -5.90
N GLU A 272 -4.60 0.65 -5.85
CA GLU A 272 -4.79 2.10 -5.98
C GLU A 272 -4.07 2.83 -4.86
N ILE A 273 -3.44 3.95 -5.22
CA ILE A 273 -2.75 4.81 -4.26
C ILE A 273 -3.36 6.21 -4.17
N GLY A 274 -3.38 6.72 -2.94
CA GLY A 274 -3.59 8.12 -2.62
C GLY A 274 -2.30 8.70 -2.03
N VAL A 275 -1.88 9.86 -2.49
CA VAL A 275 -0.65 10.49 -2.02
C VAL A 275 -0.97 11.77 -1.27
N PHE A 276 -0.37 11.88 -0.09
CA PHE A 276 -0.56 13.00 0.81
C PHE A 276 0.78 13.58 1.25
N GLU A 277 0.81 14.88 1.44
CA GLU A 277 1.91 15.59 2.09
C GLU A 277 1.53 15.86 3.56
N MET A 278 2.46 15.57 4.48
CA MET A 278 2.29 15.91 5.89
C MET A 278 2.71 17.35 6.13
N SER A 279 1.76 18.18 6.51
CA SER A 279 1.96 19.59 6.85
C SER A 279 1.54 19.90 8.28
N ASP A 280 1.80 21.11 8.75
CA ASP A 280 1.32 21.61 10.04
C ASP A 280 -0.20 21.60 10.14
N ARG A 281 -0.89 21.70 9.00
CA ARG A 281 -2.35 21.66 8.88
C ARG A 281 -2.92 20.25 8.66
N GLY A 282 -2.10 19.22 8.80
CA GLY A 282 -2.49 17.82 8.59
C GLY A 282 -2.04 17.25 7.27
N LEU A 283 -2.82 16.31 6.74
CA LEU A 283 -2.55 15.67 5.47
C LEU A 283 -3.21 16.45 4.34
N VAL A 284 -2.38 16.88 3.40
CA VAL A 284 -2.77 17.63 2.19
C VAL A 284 -2.63 16.68 0.99
N GLU A 285 -3.63 16.69 0.13
CA GLU A 285 -3.64 15.85 -1.08
C GLU A 285 -2.57 16.28 -2.08
N VAL A 286 -1.95 15.29 -2.72
CA VAL A 286 -0.99 15.51 -3.82
C VAL A 286 -1.62 15.07 -5.14
N PRO A 287 -2.21 15.97 -5.92
CA PRO A 287 -2.90 15.60 -7.17
C PRO A 287 -1.96 15.05 -8.24
N ASN A 288 -0.70 15.48 -8.24
CA ASN A 288 0.32 14.99 -9.18
C ASN A 288 1.56 14.46 -8.43
N PRO A 289 1.54 13.19 -7.99
CA PRO A 289 2.68 12.58 -7.30
C PRO A 289 3.94 12.47 -8.17
N SER A 290 3.79 12.34 -9.49
CA SER A 290 4.93 12.20 -10.38
C SER A 290 5.84 13.45 -10.34
N SER A 291 5.26 14.66 -10.31
CA SER A 291 6.04 15.90 -10.21
C SER A 291 6.82 15.97 -8.89
N LEU A 292 6.26 15.39 -7.85
CA LEU A 292 6.83 15.35 -6.52
C LEU A 292 7.97 14.33 -6.40
N PHE A 293 7.78 13.13 -6.95
CA PHE A 293 8.81 12.07 -6.96
C PHE A 293 9.98 12.40 -7.89
N LEU A 294 9.81 13.39 -8.76
CA LEU A 294 10.85 13.95 -9.63
C LEU A 294 11.42 15.28 -9.11
N ALA A 295 10.85 15.83 -8.03
CA ALA A 295 11.33 17.07 -7.41
C ALA A 295 12.77 16.90 -6.90
N GLY A 296 13.63 17.85 -7.22
CA GLY A 296 15.07 17.77 -6.88
C GLY A 296 15.95 17.08 -7.92
N ARG A 297 15.37 16.52 -8.99
CA ARG A 297 16.15 16.07 -10.14
C ARG A 297 16.67 17.28 -10.91
N PRO A 298 17.99 17.35 -11.22
CA PRO A 298 18.52 18.41 -12.07
C PRO A 298 17.80 18.44 -13.44
N GLY A 299 17.19 19.56 -13.79
CA GLY A 299 16.42 19.73 -15.04
C GLY A 299 14.95 19.30 -14.96
N ALA A 300 14.38 19.08 -13.76
CA ALA A 300 12.94 18.82 -13.60
C ALA A 300 12.12 20.05 -14.03
N PRO A 301 10.95 19.85 -14.71
CA PRO A 301 10.07 20.94 -15.08
C PRO A 301 9.56 21.69 -13.82
N GLY A 302 9.86 22.99 -13.69
CA GLY A 302 9.39 23.82 -12.57
C GLY A 302 10.39 24.04 -11.44
N GLY A 303 11.63 23.58 -11.54
CA GLY A 303 12.71 23.98 -10.64
C GLY A 303 13.26 25.35 -10.99
N ASP A 304 13.52 26.20 -9.97
CA ASP A 304 14.11 27.55 -10.16
C ASP A 304 15.54 27.54 -10.75
N ASP A 305 16.17 26.35 -10.84
CA ASP A 305 17.51 26.13 -11.43
C ASP A 305 17.42 25.73 -12.92
N ALA A 306 16.65 26.48 -13.69
CA ALA A 306 16.62 26.40 -15.17
C ALA A 306 17.90 26.94 -15.82
N GLU A 307 19.05 26.88 -15.17
CA GLU A 307 20.32 27.03 -15.86
C GLU A 307 20.53 25.79 -16.74
N ALA A 308 20.34 26.00 -18.04
CA ALA A 308 20.65 25.03 -19.08
C ALA A 308 22.13 24.62 -18.98
N GLY A 309 22.44 23.62 -18.15
CA GLY A 309 23.82 23.20 -17.91
C GLY A 309 24.07 22.45 -16.61
N ALA A 310 23.11 22.36 -15.68
CA ALA A 310 23.26 21.50 -14.51
C ALA A 310 23.40 20.04 -15.00
N GLY A 311 24.62 19.50 -14.93
CA GLY A 311 25.00 18.23 -15.54
C GLY A 311 24.11 17.10 -15.07
N ARG A 312 23.59 16.31 -15.99
CA ARG A 312 22.87 15.07 -15.69
C ARG A 312 23.76 14.19 -14.82
N VAL A 313 23.20 13.67 -13.73
CA VAL A 313 23.94 12.82 -12.79
C VAL A 313 23.87 11.38 -13.28
N SER A 314 25.02 10.69 -13.29
CA SER A 314 25.07 9.27 -13.55
C SER A 314 24.40 8.48 -12.43
N GLY A 315 23.87 7.30 -12.74
CA GLY A 315 23.19 6.44 -11.76
C GLY A 315 21.72 6.76 -11.52
N SER A 316 21.12 7.66 -12.30
CA SER A 316 19.69 7.99 -12.19
C SER A 316 18.93 7.63 -13.48
N ALA A 317 17.73 7.04 -13.34
CA ALA A 317 16.80 6.77 -14.42
C ALA A 317 15.34 7.03 -13.97
N VAL A 318 14.50 7.52 -14.88
CA VAL A 318 13.08 7.73 -14.57
C VAL A 318 12.25 6.55 -15.02
N PHE A 319 11.63 5.87 -14.06
CA PHE A 319 10.68 4.80 -14.30
C PHE A 319 9.27 5.37 -14.49
N ALA A 320 8.59 4.98 -15.55
CA ALA A 320 7.17 5.24 -15.72
C ALA A 320 6.38 4.00 -15.29
N GLY A 321 5.91 4.00 -14.04
CA GLY A 321 5.17 2.91 -13.38
C GLY A 321 3.66 3.06 -13.48
N ILE A 322 2.94 2.02 -13.07
CA ILE A 322 1.50 2.02 -12.84
C ILE A 322 1.25 1.53 -11.41
N GLU A 323 0.56 2.34 -10.64
CA GLU A 323 0.08 2.00 -9.31
C GLU A 323 -1.46 1.94 -9.35
N GLY A 324 -2.01 0.72 -9.26
CA GLY A 324 -3.43 0.50 -9.53
C GLY A 324 -3.82 0.87 -10.94
N THR A 325 -4.58 1.95 -11.09
CA THR A 325 -4.94 2.53 -12.41
C THR A 325 -4.14 3.79 -12.74
N ARG A 326 -3.33 4.29 -11.82
CA ARG A 326 -2.63 5.57 -11.92
C ARG A 326 -1.23 5.41 -12.49
N PRO A 327 -0.89 6.11 -13.60
CA PRO A 327 0.50 6.22 -14.02
C PRO A 327 1.27 7.14 -13.03
N VAL A 328 2.46 6.71 -12.65
CA VAL A 328 3.34 7.44 -11.72
C VAL A 328 4.76 7.39 -12.24
N LEU A 329 5.39 8.55 -12.39
CA LEU A 329 6.81 8.64 -12.70
C LEU A 329 7.61 8.76 -11.41
N VAL A 330 8.66 7.96 -11.30
CA VAL A 330 9.52 7.96 -10.13
C VAL A 330 10.98 7.80 -10.52
N GLU A 331 11.86 8.49 -9.83
CA GLU A 331 13.30 8.37 -10.05
C GLU A 331 13.83 7.13 -9.34
N VAL A 332 14.58 6.31 -10.07
CA VAL A 332 15.36 5.19 -9.57
C VAL A 332 16.82 5.61 -9.55
N GLN A 333 17.45 5.59 -8.39
CA GLN A 333 18.81 5.98 -8.17
C GLN A 333 19.68 4.76 -7.82
N ALA A 334 20.82 4.60 -8.47
CA ALA A 334 21.78 3.55 -8.20
C ALA A 334 23.17 4.16 -7.98
N LEU A 335 23.88 3.60 -7.01
CA LEU A 335 25.30 3.83 -6.80
C LEU A 335 26.02 2.47 -6.88
N VAL A 336 27.03 2.40 -7.72
CA VAL A 336 27.89 1.22 -7.89
C VAL A 336 29.31 1.61 -7.49
N ALA A 337 29.85 0.98 -6.46
CA ALA A 337 31.18 1.26 -5.92
C ALA A 337 32.03 -0.01 -5.84
N PRO A 338 33.36 0.06 -6.00
CA PRO A 338 34.22 -1.12 -5.82
C PRO A 338 34.03 -1.76 -4.44
N ALA A 339 33.84 -3.08 -4.38
CA ALA A 339 33.75 -3.80 -3.13
C ALA A 339 35.14 -3.89 -2.48
N LEU A 340 35.33 -3.18 -1.37
CA LEU A 340 36.58 -3.17 -0.60
C LEU A 340 36.74 -4.40 0.31
N LEU A 341 35.63 -5.06 0.66
CA LEU A 341 35.55 -6.21 1.55
C LEU A 341 35.05 -7.40 0.76
N GLY A 342 35.83 -8.37 0.47
CA GLY A 342 35.59 -9.60 -0.31
C GLY A 342 34.17 -10.07 -0.68
N THR A 343 33.14 -9.65 0.07
CA THR A 343 31.73 -9.92 -0.25
C THR A 343 31.02 -8.61 -0.58
N PRO A 344 30.56 -8.44 -1.84
CA PRO A 344 29.83 -7.24 -2.27
C PRO A 344 28.52 -7.00 -1.48
N ARG A 345 28.30 -5.75 -1.06
CA ARG A 345 27.10 -5.34 -0.34
C ARG A 345 25.94 -5.01 -1.28
N ARG A 346 24.73 -5.27 -0.83
CA ARG A 346 23.49 -4.91 -1.53
C ARG A 346 22.57 -4.19 -0.55
N ALA A 347 22.33 -2.89 -0.77
CA ALA A 347 21.37 -2.11 -0.02
C ALA A 347 20.29 -1.63 -1.00
N VAL A 348 19.04 -1.94 -0.68
CA VAL A 348 17.90 -1.65 -1.56
C VAL A 348 16.79 -0.99 -0.74
N VAL A 349 16.34 0.17 -1.20
CA VAL A 349 15.23 0.91 -0.63
C VAL A 349 14.16 1.10 -1.71
N GLY A 350 12.93 0.73 -1.41
CA GLY A 350 11.78 0.90 -2.30
C GLY A 350 11.65 -0.12 -3.43
N TRP A 351 12.50 -1.16 -3.51
CA TRP A 351 12.43 -2.22 -4.52
C TRP A 351 12.79 -3.59 -3.96
N ASP A 352 12.64 -4.66 -4.76
CA ASP A 352 12.92 -6.03 -4.33
C ASP A 352 14.40 -6.42 -4.51
N GLY A 353 15.06 -6.84 -3.43
CA GLY A 353 16.46 -7.23 -3.44
C GLY A 353 16.74 -8.49 -4.26
N THR A 354 15.78 -9.42 -4.37
CA THR A 354 15.90 -10.64 -5.18
C THR A 354 15.88 -10.27 -6.67
N ARG A 355 15.02 -9.33 -7.08
CA ARG A 355 15.03 -8.83 -8.45
C ARG A 355 16.32 -8.11 -8.78
N LEU A 356 16.87 -7.30 -7.86
CA LEU A 356 18.17 -6.67 -8.05
C LEU A 356 19.24 -7.72 -8.33
N ALA A 357 19.29 -8.81 -7.57
CA ALA A 357 20.24 -9.88 -7.77
C ALA A 357 20.09 -10.55 -9.15
N MET A 358 18.85 -10.76 -9.62
CA MET A 358 18.57 -11.29 -10.96
C MET A 358 19.05 -10.34 -12.05
N ILE A 359 18.72 -9.05 -11.98
CA ILE A 359 19.14 -8.04 -12.97
C ILE A 359 20.67 -7.95 -13.03
N THR A 360 21.33 -7.93 -11.88
CA THR A 360 22.79 -7.92 -11.78
C THR A 360 23.40 -9.13 -12.47
N ALA A 361 22.86 -10.34 -12.22
CA ALA A 361 23.34 -11.57 -12.86
C ALA A 361 23.13 -11.56 -14.39
N VAL A 362 22.02 -10.99 -14.88
CA VAL A 362 21.77 -10.86 -16.32
C VAL A 362 22.75 -9.87 -16.96
N LEU A 363 23.02 -8.72 -16.33
CA LEU A 363 24.01 -7.75 -16.79
C LEU A 363 25.41 -8.37 -16.87
N ASP A 364 25.81 -9.13 -15.86
CA ASP A 364 27.11 -9.83 -15.86
C ASP A 364 27.18 -10.91 -16.93
N ALA A 365 26.20 -11.82 -16.98
CA ALA A 365 26.23 -13.01 -17.80
C ALA A 365 25.92 -12.76 -19.29
N ARG A 366 25.04 -11.78 -19.59
CA ARG A 366 24.56 -11.54 -20.97
C ARG A 366 25.12 -10.27 -21.60
N CYS A 367 25.54 -9.30 -20.79
CA CYS A 367 26.09 -8.05 -21.30
C CYS A 367 27.59 -7.89 -21.03
N GLY A 368 28.19 -8.80 -20.26
CA GLY A 368 29.65 -8.80 -19.99
C GLY A 368 30.07 -7.65 -19.06
N LEU A 369 29.16 -7.11 -18.25
CA LEU A 369 29.44 -6.08 -17.26
C LEU A 369 29.72 -6.74 -15.92
N SER A 370 30.75 -6.27 -15.19
CA SER A 370 31.07 -6.80 -13.85
C SER A 370 30.33 -6.03 -12.75
N VAL A 371 29.01 -5.94 -12.84
CA VAL A 371 28.17 -5.22 -11.85
C VAL A 371 28.16 -5.97 -10.52
N GLY A 372 28.04 -7.29 -10.56
CA GLY A 372 27.94 -8.17 -9.40
C GLY A 372 29.16 -8.16 -8.49
N ALA A 373 30.33 -7.78 -8.98
CA ALA A 373 31.57 -7.67 -8.21
C ALA A 373 31.67 -6.39 -7.35
N ASN A 374 30.73 -5.45 -7.52
CA ASN A 374 30.73 -4.16 -6.84
C ASN A 374 29.68 -4.10 -5.72
N ASP A 375 29.87 -3.18 -4.77
CA ASP A 375 28.84 -2.77 -3.82
C ASP A 375 27.75 -2.01 -4.59
N ILE A 376 26.48 -2.34 -4.33
CA ILE A 376 25.34 -1.72 -4.98
C ILE A 376 24.40 -1.14 -3.94
N TYR A 377 24.05 0.13 -4.13
CA TYR A 377 23.03 0.85 -3.37
C TYR A 377 21.95 1.29 -4.37
N LEU A 378 20.72 0.89 -4.14
CA LEU A 378 19.57 1.23 -4.97
C LEU A 378 18.51 1.92 -4.12
N ASN A 379 18.02 3.06 -4.59
CA ASN A 379 16.99 3.82 -3.91
C ASN A 379 15.91 4.25 -4.90
N VAL A 380 14.65 4.10 -4.50
CA VAL A 380 13.48 4.66 -5.19
C VAL A 380 13.12 5.97 -4.51
N ALA A 381 13.15 7.07 -5.26
CA ALA A 381 12.89 8.41 -4.73
C ALA A 381 11.47 8.52 -4.13
N GLY A 382 11.32 9.38 -3.11
CA GLY A 382 10.02 9.68 -2.50
C GLY A 382 9.43 8.58 -1.61
N GLY A 383 10.19 7.51 -1.30
CA GLY A 383 9.74 6.43 -0.40
C GLY A 383 8.66 5.51 -0.99
N LEU A 384 8.43 5.57 -2.31
CA LEU A 384 7.50 4.65 -2.98
C LEU A 384 8.11 3.25 -3.05
N ARG A 385 7.29 2.24 -2.76
CA ARG A 385 7.67 0.84 -2.95
C ARG A 385 7.15 0.34 -4.29
N ILE A 386 8.06 0.12 -5.24
CA ILE A 386 7.74 -0.44 -6.56
C ILE A 386 7.75 -1.97 -6.47
N VAL A 387 6.66 -2.61 -6.88
CA VAL A 387 6.53 -4.07 -6.99
C VAL A 387 6.40 -4.54 -8.43
N GLU A 388 6.25 -3.59 -9.36
CA GLU A 388 5.99 -3.86 -10.77
C GLU A 388 7.26 -4.31 -11.51
N PRO A 389 7.24 -5.45 -12.22
CA PRO A 389 8.37 -5.92 -13.03
C PRO A 389 8.80 -4.97 -14.15
N ALA A 390 7.91 -4.09 -14.59
CA ALA A 390 8.22 -3.07 -15.59
C ALA A 390 9.39 -2.13 -15.19
N ALA A 391 9.74 -2.06 -13.90
CA ALA A 391 10.84 -1.26 -13.39
C ALA A 391 12.24 -1.85 -13.73
N ASP A 392 12.33 -3.12 -14.11
CA ASP A 392 13.60 -3.80 -14.35
C ASP A 392 14.52 -3.04 -15.32
N LEU A 393 13.95 -2.53 -16.42
CA LEU A 393 14.73 -1.82 -17.43
C LEU A 393 15.25 -0.48 -16.90
N ALA A 394 14.48 0.22 -16.07
CA ALA A 394 14.92 1.47 -15.43
C ALA A 394 16.01 1.21 -14.38
N VAL A 395 15.86 0.16 -13.58
CA VAL A 395 16.89 -0.27 -12.63
C VAL A 395 18.18 -0.65 -13.34
N ALA A 396 18.09 -1.43 -14.43
CA ALA A 396 19.25 -1.78 -15.25
C ALA A 396 19.91 -0.53 -15.85
N ALA A 397 19.11 0.44 -16.34
CA ALA A 397 19.64 1.70 -16.88
C ALA A 397 20.38 2.51 -15.80
N ALA A 398 19.83 2.62 -14.59
CA ALA A 398 20.49 3.30 -13.48
C ALA A 398 21.79 2.60 -13.07
N LEU A 399 21.82 1.25 -12.99
CA LEU A 399 23.01 0.48 -12.66
C LEU A 399 24.11 0.64 -13.71
N VAL A 400 23.78 0.51 -15.00
CA VAL A 400 24.73 0.69 -16.10
C VAL A 400 25.26 2.12 -16.11
N SER A 401 24.38 3.10 -15.94
CA SER A 401 24.75 4.52 -15.84
C SER A 401 25.72 4.78 -14.69
N ALA A 402 25.46 4.24 -13.51
CA ALA A 402 26.33 4.37 -12.33
C ALA A 402 27.70 3.68 -12.55
N LEU A 403 27.71 2.49 -13.15
CA LEU A 403 28.95 1.74 -13.41
C LEU A 403 29.86 2.40 -14.45
N THR A 404 29.26 3.07 -15.44
CA THR A 404 29.98 3.62 -16.60
C THR A 404 30.16 5.14 -16.55
N ASP A 405 29.64 5.77 -15.50
CA ASP A 405 29.58 7.23 -15.33
C ASP A 405 28.97 7.96 -16.53
N ALA A 406 28.00 7.31 -17.20
CA ALA A 406 27.31 7.84 -18.37
C ALA A 406 25.85 8.11 -18.00
N PRO A 407 25.42 9.38 -17.91
CA PRO A 407 24.06 9.72 -17.50
C PRO A 407 23.02 9.20 -18.50
N VAL A 408 21.89 8.69 -17.99
CA VAL A 408 20.71 8.37 -18.80
C VAL A 408 20.17 9.67 -19.41
N PRO A 409 19.84 9.73 -20.71
CA PRO A 409 19.17 10.88 -21.32
C PRO A 409 17.88 11.24 -20.59
N ASP A 410 17.32 12.43 -20.86
CA ASP A 410 16.04 12.84 -20.31
C ASP A 410 14.89 12.05 -20.93
N SER A 411 14.75 10.83 -20.45
CA SER A 411 13.83 9.81 -20.95
C SER A 411 13.15 9.06 -19.83
N VAL A 412 11.97 8.54 -20.12
CA VAL A 412 11.31 7.56 -19.25
C VAL A 412 11.66 6.15 -19.71
N VAL A 413 11.87 5.25 -18.75
CA VAL A 413 12.34 3.89 -19.01
C VAL A 413 11.40 2.90 -18.37
N PHE A 414 10.93 1.89 -19.11
CA PHE A 414 10.16 0.78 -18.54
C PHE A 414 10.22 -0.48 -19.42
N GLY A 415 10.20 -1.65 -18.78
CA GLY A 415 10.23 -2.97 -19.42
C GLY A 415 10.63 -4.05 -18.45
N GLU A 416 10.10 -5.26 -18.59
CA GLU A 416 10.48 -6.42 -17.79
C GLU A 416 11.70 -7.10 -18.44
N ILE A 417 12.69 -7.52 -17.64
CA ILE A 417 13.89 -8.22 -18.11
C ILE A 417 13.76 -9.71 -17.81
N ALA A 418 13.86 -10.53 -18.85
CA ALA A 418 13.95 -11.99 -18.71
C ALA A 418 15.40 -12.43 -18.38
N LEU A 419 15.58 -13.62 -17.82
CA LEU A 419 16.89 -14.20 -17.54
C LEU A 419 17.74 -14.46 -18.81
N SER A 420 17.10 -14.52 -19.98
CA SER A 420 17.78 -14.55 -21.29
C SER A 420 18.42 -13.21 -21.67
N GLY A 421 18.03 -12.10 -21.04
CA GLY A 421 18.39 -10.74 -21.39
C GLY A 421 17.38 -10.06 -22.32
N ASP A 422 16.32 -10.76 -22.74
CA ASP A 422 15.26 -10.19 -23.55
C ASP A 422 14.43 -9.19 -22.73
N VAL A 423 14.04 -8.07 -23.37
CA VAL A 423 13.15 -7.07 -22.78
C VAL A 423 11.72 -7.32 -23.22
N ARG A 424 10.86 -7.65 -22.26
CA ARG A 424 9.48 -8.06 -22.49
C ARG A 424 8.51 -6.90 -22.44
N PRO A 425 7.46 -6.90 -23.29
CA PRO A 425 6.38 -5.92 -23.23
C PRO A 425 5.65 -5.94 -21.90
N VAL A 426 5.24 -4.75 -21.45
CA VAL A 426 4.47 -4.54 -20.23
C VAL A 426 3.14 -3.87 -20.53
N GLY A 427 2.20 -3.95 -19.60
CA GLY A 427 0.87 -3.35 -19.75
C GLY A 427 0.90 -1.82 -19.71
N HIS A 428 -0.22 -1.21 -20.16
CA HIS A 428 -0.50 0.23 -19.99
C HIS A 428 0.52 1.19 -20.62
N THR A 429 1.23 0.78 -21.66
CA THR A 429 2.26 1.60 -22.34
C THR A 429 1.77 2.99 -22.71
N GLU A 430 0.54 3.12 -23.22
CA GLU A 430 -0.05 4.40 -23.60
C GLU A 430 -0.24 5.34 -22.40
N ALA A 431 -0.74 4.81 -21.26
CA ALA A 431 -0.95 5.61 -20.06
C ALA A 431 0.37 6.13 -19.48
N ARG A 432 1.43 5.29 -19.48
CA ARG A 432 2.78 5.65 -19.06
C ARG A 432 3.35 6.80 -19.89
N LEU A 433 3.23 6.70 -21.21
CA LEU A 433 3.74 7.71 -22.14
C LEU A 433 2.94 9.01 -22.06
N LYS A 434 1.61 8.95 -21.88
CA LYS A 434 0.79 10.13 -21.68
C LYS A 434 1.18 10.90 -20.42
N GLU A 435 1.45 10.20 -19.34
CA GLU A 435 1.91 10.85 -18.10
C GLU A 435 3.31 11.45 -18.26
N ALA A 436 4.22 10.72 -18.92
CA ALA A 436 5.55 11.24 -19.25
C ALA A 436 5.48 12.52 -20.10
N ALA A 437 4.62 12.55 -21.12
CA ALA A 437 4.43 13.72 -21.96
C ALA A 437 3.91 14.94 -21.19
N LYS A 438 2.98 14.74 -20.24
CA LYS A 438 2.48 15.83 -19.36
C LYS A 438 3.59 16.46 -18.52
N LEU A 439 4.62 15.68 -18.17
CA LEU A 439 5.75 16.11 -17.36
C LEU A 439 6.94 16.58 -18.20
N GLY A 440 6.76 16.76 -19.52
CA GLY A 440 7.74 17.36 -20.40
C GLY A 440 8.79 16.39 -20.96
N PHE A 441 8.69 15.08 -20.67
CA PHE A 441 9.57 14.10 -21.30
C PHE A 441 9.28 13.98 -22.79
N ALA A 442 10.32 13.91 -23.60
CA ALA A 442 10.22 13.79 -25.06
C ALA A 442 10.78 12.45 -25.58
N GLU A 443 11.41 11.64 -24.73
CA GLU A 443 12.01 10.36 -25.08
C GLU A 443 11.54 9.23 -24.12
N ALA A 444 11.37 8.02 -24.67
CA ALA A 444 11.10 6.82 -23.89
C ALA A 444 11.88 5.60 -24.39
N TRP A 445 12.44 4.83 -23.46
CA TRP A 445 13.06 3.54 -23.70
C TRP A 445 12.08 2.44 -23.29
N ILE A 446 11.55 1.73 -24.27
CA ILE A 446 10.47 0.78 -24.07
C ILE A 446 10.76 -0.56 -24.75
N PRO A 447 10.08 -1.66 -24.33
CA PRO A 447 10.23 -2.94 -24.98
C PRO A 447 9.86 -2.90 -26.47
N ARG A 448 10.63 -3.61 -27.29
CA ARG A 448 10.28 -3.84 -28.68
C ARG A 448 9.03 -4.74 -28.78
N GLY A 449 8.01 -4.35 -29.55
CA GLY A 449 6.82 -5.18 -29.73
C GLY A 449 5.61 -4.46 -30.33
N ARG A 450 4.47 -5.16 -30.35
CA ARG A 450 3.20 -4.63 -30.93
C ARG A 450 2.68 -3.35 -30.24
N GLY A 451 3.06 -3.11 -28.99
CA GLY A 451 2.72 -1.88 -28.25
C GLY A 451 3.40 -0.63 -28.82
N GLN A 452 4.57 -0.77 -29.45
CA GLN A 452 5.32 0.32 -30.05
C GLN A 452 4.54 1.08 -31.13
N ARG A 453 3.81 0.39 -32.04
CA ARG A 453 3.03 1.03 -33.11
C ARG A 453 1.87 1.86 -32.56
N ARG A 454 1.22 1.42 -31.46
CA ARG A 454 0.18 2.19 -30.78
C ARG A 454 0.76 3.34 -29.98
N ALA A 455 1.89 3.14 -29.32
CA ALA A 455 2.61 4.16 -28.58
C ALA A 455 3.04 5.33 -29.50
N THR A 456 3.57 5.03 -30.70
CA THR A 456 3.97 6.05 -31.68
C THR A 456 2.78 6.88 -32.19
N ALA A 457 1.60 6.26 -32.31
CA ALA A 457 0.39 6.97 -32.72
C ALA A 457 -0.22 7.84 -31.59
N ALA A 458 -0.06 7.44 -30.34
CA ALA A 458 -0.62 8.14 -29.17
C ALA A 458 0.27 9.29 -28.65
N ALA A 459 1.57 9.27 -28.97
CA ALA A 459 2.58 10.22 -28.52
C ALA A 459 3.23 10.93 -29.70
N ALA A 460 2.45 11.69 -30.48
CA ALA A 460 2.98 12.50 -31.55
C ALA A 460 4.07 13.47 -31.01
N GLY A 461 5.31 13.33 -31.51
CA GLY A 461 6.47 14.09 -31.06
C GLY A 461 7.35 13.39 -30.02
N PHE A 462 6.99 12.19 -29.53
CA PHE A 462 7.78 11.41 -28.59
C PHE A 462 8.81 10.55 -29.32
N GLN A 463 10.08 10.64 -28.95
CA GLN A 463 11.13 9.76 -29.47
C GLN A 463 11.09 8.42 -28.73
N ILE A 464 10.84 7.33 -29.45
CA ILE A 464 10.77 6.00 -28.87
C ILE A 464 11.99 5.19 -29.25
N ALA A 465 12.78 4.81 -28.25
CA ALA A 465 13.84 3.84 -28.35
C ALA A 465 13.31 2.44 -27.99
N ALA A 466 13.15 1.59 -28.99
CA ALA A 466 12.70 0.20 -28.78
C ALA A 466 13.87 -0.68 -28.39
N ILE A 467 13.85 -1.23 -27.18
CA ILE A 467 14.85 -2.14 -26.62
C ILE A 467 14.33 -3.57 -26.71
N GLY A 468 14.98 -4.43 -27.46
CA GLY A 468 14.63 -5.85 -27.58
C GLY A 468 15.42 -6.74 -26.64
N HIS A 469 16.68 -6.38 -26.40
CA HIS A 469 17.59 -7.09 -25.52
C HIS A 469 18.39 -6.12 -24.66
N LEU A 470 18.77 -6.54 -23.46
CA LEU A 470 19.46 -5.68 -22.48
C LEU A 470 20.81 -5.16 -22.99
N SER A 471 21.49 -5.89 -23.88
CA SER A 471 22.72 -5.41 -24.53
C SER A 471 22.51 -4.13 -25.35
N GLU A 472 21.33 -3.93 -25.96
CA GLU A 472 21.03 -2.70 -26.70
C GLU A 472 20.94 -1.47 -25.77
N LEU A 473 20.46 -1.64 -24.52
CA LEU A 473 20.50 -0.60 -23.50
C LEU A 473 21.94 -0.27 -23.12
N VAL A 474 22.77 -1.29 -22.90
CA VAL A 474 24.19 -1.11 -22.58
C VAL A 474 24.92 -0.38 -23.71
N GLU A 475 24.71 -0.76 -24.96
CA GLU A 475 25.32 -0.10 -26.14
C GLU A 475 24.89 1.38 -26.28
N ARG A 476 23.75 1.75 -25.79
CA ARG A 476 23.28 3.16 -25.79
C ARG A 476 23.98 4.02 -24.73
N LEU A 477 24.25 3.43 -23.57
CA LEU A 477 24.87 4.14 -22.44
C LEU A 477 26.39 4.09 -22.49
N VAL A 478 26.97 2.99 -23.01
CA VAL A 478 28.42 2.82 -23.02
C VAL A 478 29.00 3.22 -24.38
N PRO A 479 29.87 4.23 -24.44
CA PRO A 479 30.54 4.59 -25.69
C PRO A 479 31.33 3.39 -26.25
N ARG A 480 31.24 3.12 -27.56
CA ARG A 480 31.84 1.96 -28.21
C ARG A 480 33.36 1.76 -27.98
N HIS A 481 34.09 2.84 -27.66
CA HIS A 481 35.53 2.78 -27.34
C HIS A 481 35.79 2.24 -25.93
N ALA A 482 34.87 2.39 -24.97
CA ALA A 482 35.00 1.89 -23.60
C ALA A 482 34.78 0.37 -23.52
N LEU A 483 33.94 -0.21 -24.39
CA LEU A 483 33.68 -1.65 -24.46
C LEU A 483 34.88 -2.45 -25.03
N ARG A 484 35.72 -1.85 -25.84
CA ARG A 484 36.89 -2.51 -26.41
C ARG A 484 38.06 -2.66 -25.43
N GLY A 485 38.13 -1.85 -24.39
CA GLY A 485 39.20 -1.90 -23.39
C GLY A 485 39.06 -3.03 -22.36
N GLN A 486 37.85 -3.51 -22.10
CA GLN A 486 37.61 -4.56 -21.11
C GLN A 486 37.72 -6.00 -21.67
N SER A 487 37.62 -6.20 -22.99
CA SER A 487 37.65 -7.53 -23.61
C SER A 487 39.05 -8.15 -23.72
N LEU A 488 40.13 -7.44 -23.50
CA LEU A 488 41.50 -7.92 -23.65
C LEU A 488 42.17 -8.37 -22.33
N GLY A 489 41.58 -8.04 -21.16
CA GLY A 489 42.12 -8.44 -19.84
C GLY A 489 41.66 -9.81 -19.33
N GLN A 490 40.51 -10.31 -19.75
CA GLN A 490 39.89 -11.53 -19.20
C GLN A 490 40.11 -12.82 -20.02
N ARG A 491 40.70 -12.75 -21.22
CA ARG A 491 40.98 -13.95 -22.05
C ARG A 491 42.29 -14.70 -21.70
N ARG A 492 43.00 -14.33 -20.62
CA ARG A 492 44.29 -14.95 -20.26
C ARG A 492 44.30 -15.93 -19.09
N ILE A 493 43.11 -16.31 -18.53
CA ILE A 493 43.08 -17.22 -17.35
C ILE A 493 42.45 -18.61 -17.65
N VAL A 494 42.05 -18.92 -18.87
CA VAL A 494 41.44 -20.25 -19.18
C VAL A 494 42.29 -21.07 -20.16
N ALA A 495 43.55 -20.79 -20.29
CA ALA A 495 44.45 -21.61 -21.10
C ALA A 495 45.77 -21.93 -20.40
N ALA A 496 45.70 -22.40 -19.14
CA ALA A 496 46.82 -23.09 -18.45
C ALA A 496 46.30 -23.79 -17.18
N SER A 497 45.73 -24.96 -17.35
CA SER A 497 45.82 -26.12 -16.46
C SER A 497 45.06 -27.30 -17.10
#